data_82bb0603f86c6b1c7ad280909e463617
#
_entry.id   82bb0603f86c6b1c7ad280909e463617
#
_cell.length_a   1.000
_cell.length_b   1.000
_cell.length_c   1.000
_cell.angle_alpha   90.00
_cell.angle_beta   90.00
_cell.angle_gamma   90.00
#
_symmetry.space_group_name_H-M   'P 1'
#
loop_
_entity.id
_entity.type
_entity.pdbx_description
1 polymer ?
#
loop_
_entity_poly.entity_id
_entity_poly.type
_entity_poly.pdbx_seq_one_letter_code
_entity_poly.pdbx_strand_id
1 'polypeptide(L)'
;NGKIFKIQNKCDEHGVIAVFNVDENDNAVSGVISPWDVDGFDADEAAVYDHFTKEVRILKRGENFALTLDSIDDFKLYIVASVKNGFAAIGRTDKFISPKSIKFIDGEKVYLVEDGPAAYIKDGKLVEF
;
A
#
# COMPACT_ATOMS: atom_id res chain seq x y z
N ASN A 1 -4.29 -5.76 26.32
CA ASN A 1 -4.78 -5.03 25.17
C ASN A 1 -3.68 -4.90 24.13
N GLY A 2 -3.96 -5.40 22.96
CA GLY A 2 -3.03 -5.38 21.86
C GLY A 2 -2.89 -4.01 21.26
N LYS A 3 -1.72 -3.78 20.64
CA LYS A 3 -1.40 -2.52 19.99
C LYS A 3 -0.92 -2.77 18.58
N ILE A 4 -1.37 -1.92 17.67
CA ILE A 4 -0.87 -1.84 16.32
C ILE A 4 -0.04 -0.58 16.19
N PHE A 5 1.15 -0.73 15.62
CA PHE A 5 2.02 0.39 15.29
C PHE A 5 2.04 0.56 13.79
N LYS A 6 1.73 1.77 13.30
CA LYS A 6 1.72 2.09 11.87
C LYS A 6 2.81 3.09 11.55
N ILE A 7 3.59 2.81 10.51
CA ILE A 7 4.53 3.75 9.95
C ILE A 7 4.01 4.16 8.58
N GLN A 8 3.88 5.46 8.36
CA GLN A 8 3.30 6.01 7.15
C GLN A 8 4.31 6.92 6.48
N ASN A 9 4.49 6.73 5.19
CA ASN A 9 5.43 7.52 4.41
C ASN A 9 4.81 7.85 3.06
N LYS A 10 4.83 9.13 2.69
CA LYS A 10 4.29 9.59 1.42
C LYS A 10 5.40 9.70 0.38
N CYS A 11 5.11 9.23 -0.84
CA CYS A 11 5.97 9.34 -2.00
C CYS A 11 5.12 9.91 -3.15
N ASP A 12 5.09 11.23 -3.30
CA ASP A 12 4.26 11.94 -4.29
C ASP A 12 2.77 11.53 -4.17
N GLU A 13 2.18 10.89 -5.17
CA GLU A 13 0.79 10.43 -5.16
C GLU A 13 0.65 9.03 -4.57
N HIS A 14 1.63 8.60 -3.82
CA HIS A 14 1.72 7.28 -3.23
C HIS A 14 1.97 7.38 -1.73
N GLY A 15 1.76 6.30 -1.05
CA GLY A 15 2.14 6.16 0.34
C GLY A 15 2.52 4.72 0.65
N VAL A 16 3.20 4.54 1.76
CA VAL A 16 3.58 3.23 2.27
C VAL A 16 3.11 3.16 3.73
N ILE A 17 2.38 2.11 4.07
CA ILE A 17 1.92 1.88 5.44
C ILE A 17 2.46 0.54 5.90
N ALA A 18 3.32 0.57 6.91
CA ALA A 18 3.80 -0.63 7.59
C ALA A 18 3.07 -0.78 8.91
N VAL A 19 2.59 -1.98 9.21
CA VAL A 19 1.75 -2.24 10.38
C VAL A 19 2.36 -3.39 11.17
N PHE A 20 2.62 -3.15 12.46
CA PHE A 20 3.27 -4.10 13.35
C PHE A 20 2.38 -4.41 14.54
N ASN A 21 2.46 -5.66 15.01
CA ASN A 21 1.89 -6.06 16.30
C ASN A 21 2.93 -5.80 17.38
N VAL A 22 2.62 -4.89 18.31
CA VAL A 22 3.51 -4.53 19.40
C VAL A 22 2.94 -4.93 20.77
N ASP A 23 2.08 -5.95 20.80
CA ASP A 23 1.53 -6.45 22.04
C ASP A 23 2.60 -7.19 22.84
N GLU A 24 2.85 -6.76 24.06
CA GLU A 24 3.88 -7.31 24.93
C GLU A 24 3.66 -8.78 25.27
N ASN A 25 2.43 -9.25 25.22
CA ASN A 25 2.06 -10.64 25.53
C ASN A 25 1.93 -11.52 24.29
N ASP A 26 2.33 -11.01 23.12
CA ASP A 26 2.26 -11.74 21.85
C ASP A 26 0.83 -12.19 21.50
N ASN A 27 -0.16 -11.43 21.90
CA ASN A 27 -1.56 -11.71 21.53
C ASN A 27 -1.87 -11.16 20.14
N ALA A 28 -2.89 -11.74 19.52
CA ALA A 28 -3.44 -11.19 18.28
C ALA A 28 -4.02 -9.80 18.54
N VAL A 29 -3.78 -8.89 17.59
CA VAL A 29 -4.31 -7.53 17.65
C VAL A 29 -5.02 -7.18 16.35
N SER A 30 -6.07 -6.40 16.45
CA SER A 30 -6.84 -5.95 15.29
C SER A 30 -6.78 -4.43 15.20
N GLY A 31 -6.87 -3.93 13.99
CA GLY A 31 -6.89 -2.50 13.75
C GLY A 31 -7.51 -2.17 12.40
N VAL A 32 -7.57 -0.89 12.13
CA VAL A 32 -8.20 -0.34 10.93
C VAL A 32 -7.17 0.51 10.20
N ILE A 33 -7.09 0.33 8.89
CA ILE A 33 -6.16 1.01 8.01
C ILE A 33 -6.96 1.81 6.98
N SER A 34 -6.53 3.04 6.73
CA SER A 34 -7.05 3.85 5.64
C SER A 34 -5.90 4.49 4.87
N PRO A 35 -5.95 4.53 3.53
CA PRO A 35 -4.96 5.26 2.75
C PRO A 35 -4.81 6.72 3.18
N TRP A 36 -5.90 7.33 3.63
CA TRP A 36 -5.89 8.73 4.05
C TRP A 36 -5.29 8.95 5.45
N ASP A 37 -4.86 7.87 6.13
CA ASP A 37 -4.02 7.96 7.31
C ASP A 37 -2.61 8.47 6.94
N VAL A 38 -2.20 8.30 5.68
CA VAL A 38 -0.93 8.83 5.19
C VAL A 38 -1.04 10.34 5.06
N ASP A 39 -0.19 11.06 5.78
CA ASP A 39 -0.21 12.52 5.81
C ASP A 39 -0.02 13.09 4.40
N GLY A 40 -0.95 13.96 3.99
CA GLY A 40 -0.90 14.58 2.68
C GLY A 40 -1.41 13.72 1.52
N PHE A 41 -1.84 12.48 1.76
CA PHE A 41 -2.45 11.68 0.72
C PHE A 41 -3.88 12.20 0.46
N ASP A 42 -4.12 12.70 -0.74
CA ASP A 42 -5.34 13.44 -1.07
C ASP A 42 -5.96 12.99 -2.39
N ALA A 43 -6.16 11.70 -2.54
CA ALA A 43 -6.84 11.14 -3.70
C ALA A 43 -8.32 10.92 -3.40
N ASP A 44 -9.16 10.97 -4.43
CA ASP A 44 -10.58 10.62 -4.28
C ASP A 44 -10.79 9.11 -4.25
N GLU A 45 -9.89 8.38 -4.87
CA GLU A 45 -9.93 6.93 -4.92
C GLU A 45 -8.50 6.41 -4.77
N ALA A 46 -8.35 5.37 -3.97
CA ALA A 46 -7.04 4.78 -3.66
C ALA A 46 -7.01 3.30 -3.97
N ALA A 47 -5.89 2.84 -4.49
CA ALA A 47 -5.55 1.43 -4.56
C ALA A 47 -4.66 1.08 -3.39
N VAL A 48 -4.91 -0.05 -2.75
CA VAL A 48 -4.10 -0.58 -1.67
C VAL A 48 -3.58 -1.94 -2.11
N TYR A 49 -2.25 -2.05 -2.15
CA TYR A 49 -1.58 -3.27 -2.57
C TYR A 49 -0.84 -3.87 -1.38
N ASP A 50 -1.14 -5.13 -1.07
CA ASP A 50 -0.44 -5.88 -0.02
C ASP A 50 0.86 -6.43 -0.62
N HIS A 51 1.99 -5.96 -0.11
CA HIS A 51 3.31 -6.34 -0.60
C HIS A 51 3.56 -7.86 -0.52
N PHE A 52 3.03 -8.52 0.51
CA PHE A 52 3.30 -9.94 0.74
C PHE A 52 2.33 -10.88 0.03
N THR A 53 1.05 -10.53 -0.02
CA THR A 53 0.01 -11.40 -0.61
C THR A 53 -0.33 -11.02 -2.04
N LYS A 54 0.05 -9.81 -2.47
CA LYS A 54 -0.32 -9.20 -3.75
C LYS A 54 -1.81 -8.91 -3.89
N GLU A 55 -2.55 -8.94 -2.79
CA GLU A 55 -3.97 -8.57 -2.80
C GLU A 55 -4.15 -7.08 -3.05
N VAL A 56 -5.20 -6.73 -3.74
CA VAL A 56 -5.52 -5.35 -4.13
C VAL A 56 -6.91 -4.99 -3.62
N ARG A 57 -7.01 -3.79 -3.06
CA ARG A 57 -8.29 -3.18 -2.68
C ARG A 57 -8.41 -1.81 -3.34
N ILE A 58 -9.62 -1.47 -3.75
CA ILE A 58 -9.92 -0.12 -4.24
C ILE A 58 -10.85 0.52 -3.23
N LEU A 59 -10.46 1.68 -2.71
CA LEU A 59 -11.21 2.39 -1.69
C LEU A 59 -11.51 3.81 -2.16
N LYS A 60 -12.69 4.29 -1.81
CA LYS A 60 -13.08 5.68 -2.03
C LYS A 60 -12.71 6.52 -0.81
N ARG A 61 -12.55 7.82 -1.01
CA ARG A 61 -12.14 8.74 0.06
C ARG A 61 -12.90 8.49 1.35
N GLY A 62 -12.15 8.30 2.42
CA GLY A 62 -12.69 8.09 3.76
C GLY A 62 -12.99 6.64 4.11
N GLU A 63 -12.91 5.72 3.15
CA GLU A 63 -13.09 4.30 3.45
C GLU A 63 -11.86 3.70 4.12
N ASN A 64 -12.08 2.62 4.84
CA ASN A 64 -11.02 1.91 5.56
C ASN A 64 -11.25 0.40 5.46
N PHE A 65 -10.29 -0.37 5.95
CA PHE A 65 -10.44 -1.83 6.07
C PHE A 65 -9.80 -2.31 7.36
N ALA A 66 -10.29 -3.43 7.86
CA ALA A 66 -9.80 -4.03 9.10
C ALA A 66 -8.74 -5.09 8.78
N LEU A 67 -7.81 -5.26 9.71
CA LEU A 67 -6.83 -6.34 9.65
C LEU A 67 -6.56 -6.88 11.05
N THR A 68 -6.01 -8.09 11.10
CA THR A 68 -5.57 -8.73 12.34
C THR A 68 -4.16 -9.24 12.16
N LEU A 69 -3.31 -8.95 13.13
CA LEU A 69 -1.95 -9.50 13.21
C LEU A 69 -1.95 -10.52 14.35
N ASP A 70 -1.68 -11.78 14.02
CA ASP A 70 -1.88 -12.88 14.97
C ASP A 70 -0.80 -12.96 16.04
N SER A 71 0.40 -12.47 15.76
CA SER A 71 1.51 -12.52 16.71
C SER A 71 2.42 -11.30 16.54
N ILE A 72 3.38 -11.17 17.47
CA ILE A 72 4.37 -10.08 17.43
C ILE A 72 5.29 -10.18 16.20
N ASP A 73 5.39 -11.38 15.60
CA ASP A 73 6.20 -11.57 14.41
C ASP A 73 5.48 -11.19 13.12
N ASP A 74 4.17 -10.99 13.19
CA ASP A 74 3.38 -10.60 12.02
C ASP A 74 3.57 -9.12 11.73
N PHE A 75 3.75 -8.80 10.45
CA PHE A 75 3.61 -7.42 10.03
C PHE A 75 3.06 -7.36 8.61
N LYS A 76 2.49 -6.22 8.27
CA LYS A 76 1.93 -5.96 6.96
C LYS A 76 2.60 -4.74 6.35
N LEU A 77 2.72 -4.76 5.04
CA LEU A 77 3.23 -3.63 4.28
C LEU A 77 2.28 -3.36 3.13
N TYR A 78 1.71 -2.18 3.11
CA TYR A 78 0.77 -1.76 2.08
C TYR A 78 1.34 -0.60 1.28
N ILE A 79 1.22 -0.69 -0.03
CA ILE A 79 1.47 0.43 -0.92
C ILE A 79 0.12 1.03 -1.25
N VAL A 80 -0.03 2.33 -1.05
CA VAL A 80 -1.24 3.04 -1.43
C VAL A 80 -0.93 3.98 -2.58
N ALA A 81 -1.82 4.04 -3.55
CA ALA A 81 -1.62 4.84 -4.75
C ALA A 81 -2.93 5.52 -5.13
N SER A 82 -2.85 6.75 -5.61
CA SER A 82 -4.03 7.41 -6.15
C SER A 82 -4.46 6.73 -7.45
N VAL A 83 -5.77 6.55 -7.60
CA VAL A 83 -6.35 5.95 -8.79
C VAL A 83 -6.91 7.05 -9.67
N LYS A 84 -6.51 7.07 -10.94
CA LYS A 84 -7.02 8.00 -11.94
C LYS A 84 -7.43 7.21 -13.17
N ASN A 85 -8.70 7.34 -13.57
CA ASN A 85 -9.25 6.62 -14.71
C ASN A 85 -9.03 5.10 -14.61
N GLY A 86 -9.16 4.56 -13.39
CA GLY A 86 -8.98 3.15 -13.11
C GLY A 86 -7.53 2.68 -13.06
N PHE A 87 -6.55 3.58 -13.21
CA PHE A 87 -5.13 3.24 -13.23
C PHE A 87 -4.42 3.73 -11.97
N ALA A 88 -3.58 2.87 -11.39
CA ALA A 88 -2.70 3.22 -10.28
C ALA A 88 -1.38 2.45 -10.41
N ALA A 89 -0.26 3.17 -10.37
CA ALA A 89 1.06 2.54 -10.46
C ALA A 89 1.53 2.11 -9.08
N ILE A 90 2.09 0.90 -8.97
CA ILE A 90 2.65 0.39 -7.72
C ILE A 90 4.18 0.53 -7.72
N GLY A 91 4.84 0.16 -8.81
CA GLY A 91 6.29 0.15 -8.91
C GLY A 91 6.87 -1.25 -8.74
N ARG A 92 8.15 -1.34 -8.36
CA ARG A 92 8.87 -2.61 -8.22
C ARG A 92 8.28 -3.43 -7.08
N THR A 93 7.84 -4.63 -7.39
CA THR A 93 7.23 -5.54 -6.40
C THR A 93 8.25 -6.24 -5.52
N ASP A 94 9.52 -6.18 -5.88
CA ASP A 94 10.63 -6.72 -5.10
C ASP A 94 11.28 -5.68 -4.17
N LYS A 95 10.67 -4.49 -4.03
CA LYS A 95 11.12 -3.42 -3.15
C LYS A 95 10.06 -3.12 -2.10
N PHE A 96 10.48 -2.87 -0.86
CA PHE A 96 9.54 -2.49 0.20
C PHE A 96 8.92 -1.12 -0.06
N ILE A 97 9.69 -0.16 -0.51
CA ILE A 97 9.18 1.16 -0.86
C ILE A 97 9.05 1.23 -2.37
N SER A 98 8.09 0.45 -2.88
CA SER A 98 7.84 0.32 -4.33
C SER A 98 7.67 1.65 -5.06
N PRO A 99 6.94 2.66 -4.52
CA PRO A 99 6.75 3.91 -5.24
C PRO A 99 8.03 4.65 -5.58
N LYS A 100 9.08 4.51 -4.77
CA LYS A 100 10.37 5.15 -5.05
C LYS A 100 11.10 4.56 -6.26
N SER A 101 10.70 3.38 -6.72
CA SER A 101 11.26 2.77 -7.92
C SER A 101 10.71 3.37 -9.20
N ILE A 102 9.65 4.17 -9.12
CA ILE A 102 9.01 4.81 -10.27
C ILE A 102 9.77 6.08 -10.62
N LYS A 103 10.26 6.13 -11.85
CA LYS A 103 10.94 7.31 -12.37
C LYS A 103 9.92 8.37 -12.79
N PHE A 104 8.96 7.97 -13.62
CA PHE A 104 7.81 8.80 -13.97
C PHE A 104 6.72 7.93 -14.58
N ILE A 105 5.53 8.51 -14.69
CA ILE A 105 4.35 7.86 -15.27
C ILE A 105 3.89 8.73 -16.44
N ASP A 106 3.63 8.09 -17.58
CA ASP A 106 3.08 8.75 -18.76
C ASP A 106 1.80 8.03 -19.17
N GLY A 107 0.65 8.63 -18.84
CA GLY A 107 -0.64 7.98 -19.03
C GLY A 107 -0.75 6.69 -18.22
N GLU A 108 -0.76 5.55 -18.92
CA GLU A 108 -0.78 4.23 -18.27
C GLU A 108 0.54 3.48 -18.43
N LYS A 109 1.61 4.20 -18.76
CA LYS A 109 2.96 3.63 -18.83
C LYS A 109 3.77 4.04 -17.60
N VAL A 110 4.38 3.06 -16.97
CA VAL A 110 5.21 3.26 -15.78
C VAL A 110 6.67 3.07 -16.18
N TYR A 111 7.48 4.09 -15.94
CA TYR A 111 8.92 4.05 -16.21
C TYR A 111 9.65 3.90 -14.87
N LEU A 112 10.49 2.88 -14.77
CA LEU A 112 11.20 2.56 -13.54
C LEU A 112 12.60 3.17 -13.55
N VAL A 113 13.11 3.47 -12.34
CA VAL A 113 14.50 3.91 -12.17
C VAL A 113 15.45 2.79 -12.59
N GLU A 114 15.15 1.56 -12.19
CA GLU A 114 15.88 0.36 -12.59
C GLU A 114 14.87 -0.72 -12.98
N ASP A 115 15.16 -1.47 -14.03
CA ASP A 115 14.29 -2.54 -14.48
C ASP A 115 14.20 -3.65 -13.45
N GLY A 116 13.07 -4.30 -13.40
CA GLY A 116 12.81 -5.42 -12.52
C GLY A 116 11.32 -5.71 -12.46
N PRO A 117 10.93 -6.72 -11.67
CA PRO A 117 9.51 -7.07 -11.53
C PRO A 117 8.75 -5.89 -10.92
N ALA A 118 7.65 -5.52 -11.57
CA ALA A 118 6.86 -4.36 -11.19
C ALA A 118 5.39 -4.63 -11.46
N ALA A 119 4.53 -3.75 -10.95
CA ALA A 119 3.09 -3.88 -11.13
C ALA A 119 2.40 -2.53 -11.22
N TYR A 120 1.25 -2.54 -11.85
CA TYR A 120 0.27 -1.45 -11.79
C TYR A 120 -1.11 -2.07 -11.65
N ILE A 121 -2.09 -1.24 -11.32
CA ILE A 121 -3.47 -1.65 -11.18
C ILE A 121 -4.28 -0.99 -12.28
N LYS A 122 -5.09 -1.76 -12.98
CA LYS A 122 -6.00 -1.27 -14.00
C LYS A 122 -7.39 -1.85 -13.74
N ASP A 123 -8.36 -0.96 -13.53
CA ASP A 123 -9.76 -1.33 -13.28
C ASP A 123 -9.90 -2.38 -12.17
N GLY A 124 -9.16 -2.17 -11.06
CA GLY A 124 -9.19 -3.02 -9.88
C GLY A 124 -8.37 -4.31 -9.99
N LYS A 125 -7.65 -4.52 -11.08
CA LYS A 125 -6.86 -5.73 -11.29
C LYS A 125 -5.37 -5.42 -11.30
N LEU A 126 -4.60 -6.31 -10.67
CA LEU A 126 -3.15 -6.21 -10.67
C LEU A 126 -2.59 -6.70 -12.00
N VAL A 127 -1.72 -5.89 -12.59
CA VAL A 127 -0.98 -6.24 -13.81
C VAL A 127 0.50 -6.22 -13.49
N GLU A 128 1.16 -7.36 -13.63
CA GLU A 128 2.61 -7.49 -13.40
C GLU A 128 3.36 -7.34 -14.73
N PHE A 129 4.53 -6.69 -14.66
CA PHE A 129 5.35 -6.50 -15.86
C PHE A 129 6.84 -6.42 -15.55
#